data_88e26a47f02975578cbe5cf48a4db1a5
#
_entry.id   88e26a47f02975578cbe5cf48a4db1a5
#
_cell.length_a   1.000
_cell.length_b   1.000
_cell.length_c   1.000
_cell.angle_alpha   90.00
_cell.angle_beta   90.00
_cell.angle_gamma   90.00
#
_symmetry.space_group_name_H-M   'P 1'
#
loop_
_entity.id
_entity.type
_entity.pdbx_description
1 polymer ?
#
loop_
_entity_poly.entity_id
_entity_poly.type
_entity_poly.pdbx_seq_one_letter_code
_entity_poly.pdbx_strand_id
1 'polypeptide(L)'
;MDAMLGPSQRPWWHAACPAVIRYAAWWAVGAVVLATGSQAFAESLATSNTSDPIKALIKICEPPRTGHPPGEEPQNCYTRHLHELIRTQGPTIAMLTLYQLADASAGFGNSCHVTAHHLSEAMYARVGNVAEAMALCQEGCAYACQHAVLTAYLRQLPQGTPPDFERLCPQGQHGDGLTHWQCAHGAGHGLVHHFSDVQQALTACKEFSLPLGRKFCALGVFMERSFEIVRTQSPPSDPRHHLKLCATVEPHLRSDCYYYFISLVSWASRGSVPAMFEACEALSDETKPGCYRGIGRTLLAQYVDREGEVIPACRSGKAVYAADCWLGFASNLATARGLDRGFTFCAKLPEEARIRCSKDLGVAIRLRWADSDRIAAECQKAGGSLYVRACIDVKLSAGEPILRSP
;
A
#
# COMPACT_ATOMS: atom_id res chain seq x y z
N MET A 1 -13.36 17.62 41.95
CA MET A 1 -12.18 17.80 41.08
C MET A 1 -12.00 16.49 40.33
N ASP A 2 -12.81 16.27 39.30
CA ASP A 2 -12.85 15.02 38.55
C ASP A 2 -12.01 15.17 37.29
N ALA A 3 -10.96 14.36 37.19
CA ALA A 3 -10.08 14.30 36.05
C ALA A 3 -10.79 13.54 34.91
N MET A 4 -11.06 14.21 33.82
CA MET A 4 -11.58 13.62 32.58
C MET A 4 -10.49 12.75 31.93
N LEU A 5 -10.71 11.44 31.91
CA LEU A 5 -9.96 10.52 31.07
C LEU A 5 -10.52 10.58 29.64
N GLY A 6 -9.67 10.89 28.69
CA GLY A 6 -10.00 10.94 27.25
C GLY A 6 -10.34 9.57 26.65
N PRO A 7 -11.03 9.54 25.50
CA PRO A 7 -11.51 8.30 24.88
C PRO A 7 -10.37 7.44 24.35
N SER A 8 -10.36 6.17 24.75
CA SER A 8 -9.46 5.12 24.33
C SER A 8 -9.49 4.89 22.80
N GLN A 9 -8.32 4.76 22.24
CA GLN A 9 -8.04 4.43 20.85
C GLN A 9 -8.76 3.14 20.43
N ARG A 10 -9.71 3.26 19.49
CA ARG A 10 -10.30 2.10 18.79
C ARG A 10 -9.74 2.00 17.38
N PRO A 11 -9.37 0.81 16.90
CA PRO A 11 -8.95 0.61 15.51
C PRO A 11 -10.11 0.89 14.53
N TRP A 12 -9.81 1.51 13.41
CA TRP A 12 -10.74 2.06 12.40
C TRP A 12 -11.66 1.05 11.68
N TRP A 13 -11.43 -0.22 11.85
CA TRP A 13 -12.22 -1.34 11.31
C TRP A 13 -13.48 -1.67 12.12
N HIS A 14 -13.73 -1.00 13.25
CA HIS A 14 -14.94 -1.18 14.08
C HIS A 14 -16.10 -0.22 13.75
N ALA A 15 -16.03 0.55 12.67
CA ALA A 15 -17.06 1.52 12.32
C ALA A 15 -18.17 0.94 11.44
N ALA A 16 -18.68 -0.25 11.74
CA ALA A 16 -19.94 -0.73 11.19
C ALA A 16 -20.54 -1.82 12.08
N CYS A 17 -21.19 -1.45 13.18
CA CYS A 17 -22.46 -2.01 13.66
C CYS A 17 -22.73 -1.60 15.13
N PRO A 18 -23.91 -1.08 15.47
CA PRO A 18 -24.31 -0.78 16.83
C PRO A 18 -25.01 -1.99 17.46
N ALA A 19 -24.28 -2.92 18.07
CA ALA A 19 -24.87 -3.94 18.94
C ALA A 19 -23.81 -4.60 19.84
N VAL A 20 -23.26 -3.88 20.82
CA VAL A 20 -22.53 -4.54 21.92
C VAL A 20 -22.86 -3.83 23.23
N ILE A 21 -23.98 -4.24 23.83
CA ILE A 21 -24.21 -4.14 25.27
C ILE A 21 -24.58 -5.54 25.75
N ARG A 22 -23.80 -6.06 26.71
CA ARG A 22 -23.88 -7.27 27.52
C ARG A 22 -22.86 -8.34 27.13
N TYR A 23 -21.71 -8.33 27.84
CA TYR A 23 -20.95 -9.57 28.16
C TYR A 23 -19.86 -9.24 29.18
N ALA A 24 -20.24 -9.26 30.46
CA ALA A 24 -19.29 -9.26 31.59
C ALA A 24 -19.23 -10.62 32.33
N ALA A 25 -19.65 -11.72 31.69
CA ALA A 25 -19.75 -13.03 32.37
C ALA A 25 -19.04 -14.20 31.67
N TRP A 26 -18.17 -13.98 30.68
CA TRP A 26 -17.63 -15.07 29.84
C TRP A 26 -16.10 -15.24 29.88
N TRP A 27 -15.39 -14.63 30.83
CA TRP A 27 -13.92 -14.73 30.91
C TRP A 27 -13.38 -16.07 31.40
N ALA A 28 -14.19 -16.90 32.05
CA ALA A 28 -13.74 -18.22 32.53
C ALA A 28 -13.90 -19.37 31.51
N VAL A 29 -14.75 -19.21 30.49
CA VAL A 29 -14.99 -20.25 29.48
C VAL A 29 -14.15 -20.01 28.21
N GLY A 30 -13.79 -18.76 27.91
CA GLY A 30 -13.02 -18.38 26.72
C GLY A 30 -11.59 -18.92 26.70
N ALA A 31 -10.95 -19.09 27.85
CA ALA A 31 -9.55 -19.56 27.92
C ALA A 31 -9.41 -21.05 27.54
N VAL A 32 -10.44 -21.87 27.76
CA VAL A 32 -10.41 -23.30 27.43
C VAL A 32 -10.70 -23.53 25.93
N VAL A 33 -11.55 -22.70 25.32
CA VAL A 33 -11.90 -22.82 23.89
C VAL A 33 -10.76 -22.33 22.98
N LEU A 34 -9.99 -21.33 23.41
CA LEU A 34 -8.84 -20.85 22.63
C LEU A 34 -7.66 -21.84 22.63
N ALA A 35 -7.45 -22.57 23.74
CA ALA A 35 -6.40 -23.59 23.80
C ALA A 35 -6.73 -24.83 22.96
N THR A 36 -8.01 -25.21 22.86
CA THR A 36 -8.44 -26.36 22.07
C THR A 36 -8.51 -26.06 20.57
N GLY A 37 -8.79 -24.82 20.18
CA GLY A 37 -8.84 -24.42 18.77
C GLY A 37 -7.47 -24.40 18.09
N SER A 38 -6.41 -24.01 18.81
CA SER A 38 -5.04 -23.98 18.25
C SER A 38 -4.41 -25.38 18.17
N GLN A 39 -4.71 -26.28 19.10
CA GLN A 39 -4.26 -27.68 19.01
C GLN A 39 -4.98 -28.42 17.88
N ALA A 40 -6.29 -28.25 17.75
CA ALA A 40 -7.07 -28.85 16.66
C ALA A 40 -6.63 -28.38 15.26
N PHE A 41 -6.13 -27.13 15.14
CA PHE A 41 -5.60 -26.62 13.86
C PHE A 41 -4.21 -27.19 13.55
N ALA A 42 -3.31 -27.26 14.53
CA ALA A 42 -2.00 -27.90 14.35
C ALA A 42 -2.15 -29.41 14.07
N GLU A 43 -3.09 -30.07 14.73
CA GLU A 43 -3.45 -31.48 14.48
C GLU A 43 -4.14 -31.64 13.12
N SER A 44 -5.00 -30.71 12.68
CA SER A 44 -5.65 -30.73 11.36
C SER A 44 -4.65 -30.55 10.21
N LEU A 45 -3.61 -29.72 10.38
CA LEU A 45 -2.52 -29.64 9.40
C LEU A 45 -1.62 -30.89 9.41
N ALA A 46 -1.44 -31.51 10.58
CA ALA A 46 -0.63 -32.73 10.74
C ALA A 46 -1.37 -34.01 10.29
N THR A 47 -2.70 -34.04 10.40
CA THR A 47 -3.53 -35.22 10.07
C THR A 47 -4.26 -35.14 8.74
N SER A 48 -4.29 -33.91 8.09
CA SER A 48 -4.88 -33.81 6.77
C SER A 48 -3.95 -34.44 5.74
N ASN A 49 -4.40 -35.51 5.14
CA ASN A 49 -3.84 -36.12 3.94
C ASN A 49 -3.94 -35.16 2.71
N THR A 50 -4.19 -33.87 2.93
CA THR A 50 -4.19 -32.81 1.95
C THR A 50 -2.74 -32.35 1.76
N SER A 51 -2.16 -32.73 0.65
CA SER A 51 -0.78 -32.45 0.23
C SER A 51 -0.42 -30.96 0.11
N ASP A 52 -1.28 -30.03 0.54
CA ASP A 52 -1.11 -28.60 0.36
C ASP A 52 -1.74 -27.80 1.52
N PRO A 53 -0.93 -27.34 2.51
CA PRO A 53 -1.40 -26.57 3.66
C PRO A 53 -2.02 -25.23 3.25
N ILE A 54 -1.61 -24.66 2.10
CA ILE A 54 -2.17 -23.42 1.56
C ILE A 54 -3.63 -23.62 1.16
N LYS A 55 -3.93 -24.69 0.43
CA LYS A 55 -5.33 -25.02 0.05
C LYS A 55 -6.21 -25.27 1.26
N ALA A 56 -5.67 -25.92 2.29
CA ALA A 56 -6.40 -26.13 3.55
C ALA A 56 -6.75 -24.80 4.22
N LEU A 57 -5.80 -23.86 4.29
CA LEU A 57 -6.01 -22.55 4.89
C LEU A 57 -6.99 -21.69 4.07
N ILE A 58 -6.90 -21.70 2.75
CA ILE A 58 -7.87 -21.04 1.86
C ILE A 58 -9.29 -21.60 2.13
N LYS A 59 -9.45 -22.91 2.20
CA LYS A 59 -10.75 -23.55 2.48
C LYS A 59 -11.32 -23.15 3.84
N ILE A 60 -10.47 -22.92 4.84
CA ILE A 60 -10.89 -22.48 6.18
C ILE A 60 -11.32 -21.00 6.16
N CYS A 61 -10.55 -20.12 5.51
CA CYS A 61 -10.78 -18.69 5.56
C CYS A 61 -11.69 -18.16 4.43
N GLU A 62 -11.86 -18.92 3.35
CA GLU A 62 -12.78 -18.61 2.24
C GLU A 62 -13.77 -19.76 2.01
N PRO A 63 -14.62 -20.13 3.00
CA PRO A 63 -15.59 -21.20 2.80
C PRO A 63 -16.62 -20.82 1.72
N PRO A 64 -17.20 -21.78 1.01
CA PRO A 64 -18.28 -21.52 0.03
C PRO A 64 -19.39 -20.69 0.67
N ARG A 65 -19.94 -19.70 -0.05
CA ARG A 65 -20.90 -18.68 0.44
C ARG A 65 -22.18 -19.21 1.11
N THR A 66 -22.44 -20.51 1.11
CA THR A 66 -23.63 -21.15 1.62
C THR A 66 -23.59 -21.53 3.12
N GLY A 67 -22.53 -21.16 3.86
CA GLY A 67 -22.36 -21.66 5.24
C GLY A 67 -21.53 -20.78 6.18
N HIS A 68 -21.40 -19.49 5.93
CA HIS A 68 -20.68 -18.63 6.88
C HIS A 68 -21.44 -18.51 8.20
N PRO A 69 -20.81 -18.81 9.35
CA PRO A 69 -21.28 -18.21 10.58
C PRO A 69 -21.12 -16.69 10.44
N PRO A 70 -22.09 -15.88 10.85
CA PRO A 70 -21.94 -14.44 10.84
C PRO A 70 -20.79 -14.07 11.78
N GLY A 71 -19.66 -13.60 11.26
CA GLY A 71 -18.70 -13.02 12.20
C GLY A 71 -17.25 -12.78 11.82
N GLU A 72 -16.59 -13.54 11.01
CA GLU A 72 -15.17 -13.27 10.74
C GLU A 72 -14.93 -13.00 9.26
N GLU A 73 -14.44 -11.79 8.96
CA GLU A 73 -13.98 -11.47 7.61
C GLU A 73 -12.77 -12.34 7.23
N PRO A 74 -12.67 -12.86 5.97
CA PRO A 74 -11.57 -13.72 5.53
C PRO A 74 -10.18 -13.17 5.89
N GLN A 75 -9.99 -11.87 5.78
CA GLN A 75 -8.73 -11.20 6.13
C GLN A 75 -8.36 -11.40 7.61
N ASN A 76 -9.32 -11.31 8.54
CA ASN A 76 -9.08 -11.52 9.96
C ASN A 76 -8.73 -12.98 10.25
N CYS A 77 -9.37 -13.92 9.56
CA CYS A 77 -9.05 -15.34 9.63
C CYS A 77 -7.60 -15.60 9.22
N TYR A 78 -7.17 -15.12 8.05
CA TYR A 78 -5.79 -15.26 7.59
C TYR A 78 -4.80 -14.62 8.54
N THR A 79 -5.06 -13.39 8.98
CA THR A 79 -4.18 -12.67 9.92
C THR A 79 -3.98 -13.47 11.20
N ARG A 80 -5.05 -14.00 11.79
CA ARG A 80 -4.97 -14.82 13.02
C ARG A 80 -4.14 -16.09 12.82
N HIS A 81 -4.34 -16.82 11.72
CA HIS A 81 -3.58 -18.05 11.44
C HIS A 81 -2.11 -17.77 11.18
N LEU A 82 -1.78 -16.68 10.45
CA LEU A 82 -0.40 -16.29 10.17
C LEU A 82 0.33 -15.83 11.46
N HIS A 83 -0.34 -15.12 12.36
CA HIS A 83 0.22 -14.79 13.67
C HIS A 83 0.49 -16.05 14.51
N GLU A 84 -0.39 -17.04 14.46
CA GLU A 84 -0.16 -18.32 15.13
C GLU A 84 1.04 -19.06 14.53
N LEU A 85 1.26 -19.00 13.22
CA LEU A 85 2.47 -19.53 12.60
C LEU A 85 3.74 -18.84 13.09
N ILE A 86 3.74 -17.48 13.25
CA ILE A 86 4.90 -16.79 13.87
C ILE A 86 5.19 -17.38 15.24
N ARG A 87 4.17 -17.62 16.04
CA ARG A 87 4.31 -18.10 17.42
C ARG A 87 4.80 -19.53 17.49
N THR A 88 4.31 -20.42 16.62
CA THR A 88 4.52 -21.89 16.70
C THR A 88 5.67 -22.39 15.83
N GLN A 89 5.84 -21.81 14.63
CA GLN A 89 6.79 -22.28 13.61
C GLN A 89 7.82 -21.22 13.23
N GLY A 90 7.69 -20.01 13.76
CA GLY A 90 8.62 -18.91 13.55
C GLY A 90 8.27 -18.01 12.35
N PRO A 91 8.94 -16.85 12.27
CA PRO A 91 8.64 -15.81 11.31
C PRO A 91 8.87 -16.22 9.85
N THR A 92 9.91 -17.01 9.57
CA THR A 92 10.23 -17.46 8.20
C THR A 92 9.08 -18.25 7.58
N ILE A 93 8.53 -19.21 8.31
CA ILE A 93 7.41 -20.04 7.81
C ILE A 93 6.16 -19.19 7.62
N ALA A 94 5.85 -18.30 8.55
CA ALA A 94 4.70 -17.41 8.45
C ALA A 94 4.78 -16.49 7.22
N MET A 95 5.95 -15.91 6.95
CA MET A 95 6.16 -15.03 5.78
C MET A 95 6.09 -15.81 4.46
N LEU A 96 6.71 -17.00 4.38
CA LEU A 96 6.57 -17.85 3.20
C LEU A 96 5.11 -18.22 2.95
N THR A 97 4.36 -18.57 3.99
CA THR A 97 2.93 -18.90 3.91
C THR A 97 2.12 -17.69 3.42
N LEU A 98 2.41 -16.48 3.90
CA LEU A 98 1.76 -15.24 3.44
C LEU A 98 1.90 -15.07 1.92
N TYR A 99 3.12 -15.20 1.39
CA TYR A 99 3.36 -15.00 -0.04
C TYR A 99 2.73 -16.12 -0.89
N GLN A 100 2.81 -17.36 -0.44
CA GLN A 100 2.13 -18.48 -1.11
C GLN A 100 0.59 -18.31 -1.14
N LEU A 101 0.01 -17.79 -0.06
CA LEU A 101 -1.42 -17.46 -0.02
C LEU A 101 -1.77 -16.33 -0.99
N ALA A 102 -0.94 -15.29 -1.07
CA ALA A 102 -1.16 -14.17 -2.00
C ALA A 102 -1.15 -14.62 -3.47
N ASP A 103 -0.32 -15.61 -3.79
CA ASP A 103 -0.25 -16.19 -5.14
C ASP A 103 -1.41 -17.16 -5.41
N ALA A 104 -1.84 -17.93 -4.40
CA ALA A 104 -2.83 -19.00 -4.55
C ALA A 104 -4.29 -18.52 -4.45
N SER A 105 -4.57 -17.42 -3.71
CA SER A 105 -5.91 -16.87 -3.51
C SER A 105 -6.02 -15.46 -4.07
N ALA A 106 -6.85 -15.27 -5.08
CA ALA A 106 -7.16 -13.94 -5.61
C ALA A 106 -7.87 -13.06 -4.56
N GLY A 107 -8.70 -13.65 -3.69
CA GLY A 107 -9.37 -12.95 -2.58
C GLY A 107 -8.36 -12.40 -1.59
N PHE A 108 -7.44 -13.24 -1.13
CA PHE A 108 -6.37 -12.85 -0.20
C PHE A 108 -5.36 -11.90 -0.87
N GLY A 109 -4.94 -12.17 -2.12
CA GLY A 109 -3.98 -11.33 -2.85
C GLY A 109 -4.39 -9.86 -2.92
N ASN A 110 -5.71 -9.57 -2.92
CA ASN A 110 -6.23 -8.20 -2.90
C ASN A 110 -6.08 -7.50 -1.55
N SER A 111 -6.06 -8.24 -0.46
CA SER A 111 -5.97 -7.74 0.91
C SER A 111 -4.62 -8.02 1.57
N CYS A 112 -3.72 -8.74 0.91
CA CYS A 112 -2.46 -9.21 1.50
C CYS A 112 -1.57 -8.07 2.01
N HIS A 113 -1.64 -6.87 1.41
CA HIS A 113 -0.85 -5.71 1.83
C HIS A 113 -1.09 -5.38 3.31
N VAL A 114 -2.34 -5.30 3.74
CA VAL A 114 -2.69 -4.98 5.14
C VAL A 114 -2.28 -6.11 6.08
N THR A 115 -2.55 -7.37 5.67
CA THR A 115 -2.13 -8.54 6.46
C THR A 115 -0.60 -8.60 6.60
N ALA A 116 0.13 -8.30 5.52
CA ALA A 116 1.60 -8.26 5.54
C ALA A 116 2.14 -7.18 6.50
N HIS A 117 1.51 -6.00 6.57
CA HIS A 117 1.88 -4.99 7.57
C HIS A 117 1.78 -5.55 9.00
N HIS A 118 0.61 -6.07 9.40
CA HIS A 118 0.41 -6.62 10.74
C HIS A 118 1.35 -7.77 11.06
N LEU A 119 1.52 -8.70 10.11
CA LEU A 119 2.39 -9.84 10.29
C LEU A 119 3.85 -9.44 10.46
N SER A 120 4.31 -8.47 9.69
CA SER A 120 5.71 -8.02 9.70
C SER A 120 6.05 -7.18 10.93
N GLU A 121 5.12 -6.44 11.50
CA GLU A 121 5.29 -5.82 12.83
C GLU A 121 5.51 -6.90 13.90
N ALA A 122 4.71 -7.97 13.90
CA ALA A 122 4.86 -9.09 14.83
C ALA A 122 6.16 -9.89 14.57
N MET A 123 6.54 -10.08 13.30
CA MET A 123 7.81 -10.67 12.91
C MET A 123 8.98 -9.86 13.44
N TYR A 124 8.99 -8.54 13.23
CA TYR A 124 10.05 -7.67 13.73
C TYR A 124 10.15 -7.71 15.26
N ALA A 125 9.02 -7.69 15.97
CA ALA A 125 9.02 -7.82 17.42
C ALA A 125 9.65 -9.14 17.92
N ARG A 126 9.55 -10.20 17.13
CA ARG A 126 10.14 -11.52 17.45
C ARG A 126 11.63 -11.62 17.10
N VAL A 127 12.04 -11.04 15.97
CA VAL A 127 13.42 -11.07 15.46
C VAL A 127 14.29 -10.07 16.23
N GLY A 128 13.78 -8.88 16.53
CA GLY A 128 14.46 -7.82 17.28
C GLY A 128 15.59 -7.12 16.51
N ASN A 129 15.85 -7.51 15.26
CA ASN A 129 16.88 -6.96 14.39
C ASN A 129 16.29 -6.56 13.05
N VAL A 130 16.49 -5.29 12.65
CA VAL A 130 15.89 -4.74 11.42
C VAL A 130 16.43 -5.41 10.17
N ALA A 131 17.75 -5.68 10.09
CA ALA A 131 18.37 -6.30 8.92
C ALA A 131 17.91 -7.75 8.74
N GLU A 132 17.82 -8.52 9.82
CA GLU A 132 17.32 -9.90 9.80
C GLU A 132 15.83 -9.94 9.43
N ALA A 133 15.02 -9.03 9.97
CA ALA A 133 13.61 -8.94 9.63
C ALA A 133 13.41 -8.53 8.16
N MET A 134 14.18 -7.56 7.65
CA MET A 134 14.17 -7.17 6.24
C MET A 134 14.56 -8.32 5.30
N ALA A 135 15.51 -9.18 5.70
CA ALA A 135 15.92 -10.34 4.91
C ALA A 135 14.81 -11.40 4.73
N LEU A 136 13.76 -11.39 5.58
CA LEU A 136 12.60 -12.25 5.45
C LEU A 136 11.52 -11.66 4.51
N CYS A 137 11.64 -10.38 4.16
CA CYS A 137 10.69 -9.71 3.28
C CYS A 137 10.95 -10.06 1.81
N GLN A 138 9.89 -10.35 1.08
CA GLN A 138 9.88 -10.53 -0.38
C GLN A 138 9.15 -9.37 -1.05
N GLU A 139 9.18 -9.32 -2.37
CA GLU A 139 8.51 -8.29 -3.18
C GLU A 139 6.98 -8.39 -3.16
N GLY A 140 6.41 -9.49 -2.66
CA GLY A 140 4.98 -9.72 -2.59
C GLY A 140 4.22 -8.68 -1.77
N CYS A 141 2.90 -8.64 -1.96
CA CYS A 141 2.00 -7.74 -1.22
C CYS A 141 2.41 -6.25 -1.31
N ALA A 142 2.90 -5.83 -2.47
CA ALA A 142 3.34 -4.45 -2.72
C ALA A 142 4.35 -3.94 -1.66
N TYR A 143 5.33 -4.76 -1.32
CA TYR A 143 6.43 -4.45 -0.37
C TYR A 143 5.99 -4.11 1.06
N ALA A 144 4.76 -4.44 1.43
CA ALA A 144 4.20 -4.12 2.74
C ALA A 144 5.04 -4.65 3.92
N CYS A 145 5.74 -5.77 3.74
CA CYS A 145 6.64 -6.32 4.74
C CYS A 145 7.76 -5.34 5.09
N GLN A 146 8.46 -4.83 4.09
CA GLN A 146 9.56 -3.88 4.29
C GLN A 146 9.07 -2.58 4.94
N HIS A 147 7.91 -2.07 4.49
CA HIS A 147 7.30 -0.87 5.07
C HIS A 147 7.01 -1.06 6.56
N ALA A 148 6.42 -2.19 6.94
CA ALA A 148 6.03 -2.45 8.32
C ALA A 148 7.23 -2.67 9.25
N VAL A 149 8.26 -3.39 8.79
CA VAL A 149 9.51 -3.58 9.55
C VAL A 149 10.16 -2.23 9.86
N LEU A 150 10.29 -1.37 8.85
CA LEU A 150 10.87 -0.04 9.02
C LEU A 150 10.01 0.86 9.92
N THR A 151 8.69 0.81 9.75
CA THR A 151 7.77 1.56 10.61
C THR A 151 7.91 1.12 12.07
N ALA A 152 7.94 -0.20 12.33
CA ALA A 152 8.10 -0.74 13.67
C ALA A 152 9.45 -0.39 14.30
N TYR A 153 10.53 -0.42 13.51
CA TYR A 153 11.87 -0.01 13.93
C TYR A 153 11.91 1.49 14.29
N LEU A 154 11.43 2.36 13.39
CA LEU A 154 11.49 3.81 13.59
C LEU A 154 10.62 4.29 14.78
N ARG A 155 9.51 3.60 15.06
CA ARG A 155 8.71 3.85 16.27
C ARG A 155 9.45 3.59 17.58
N GLN A 156 10.45 2.72 17.58
CA GLN A 156 11.24 2.36 18.77
C GLN A 156 12.45 3.27 18.97
N LEU A 157 12.83 4.06 17.98
CA LEU A 157 13.93 5.01 18.12
C LEU A 157 13.54 6.12 19.12
N PRO A 158 14.49 6.57 19.97
CA PRO A 158 14.28 7.73 20.80
C PRO A 158 13.91 8.95 19.94
N GLN A 159 12.92 9.74 20.38
CA GLN A 159 12.51 10.94 19.66
C GLN A 159 13.71 11.87 19.40
N GLY A 160 13.79 12.42 18.19
CA GLY A 160 14.88 13.29 17.79
C GLY A 160 16.18 12.59 17.37
N THR A 161 16.24 11.24 17.44
CA THR A 161 17.37 10.49 16.92
C THR A 161 17.25 10.41 15.39
N PRO A 162 18.18 11.00 14.61
CA PRO A 162 18.13 10.84 13.16
C PRO A 162 18.42 9.39 12.78
N PRO A 163 17.57 8.77 11.93
CA PRO A 163 17.85 7.43 11.43
C PRO A 163 19.06 7.43 10.48
N ASP A 164 19.89 6.41 10.56
CA ASP A 164 20.96 6.15 9.59
C ASP A 164 20.34 5.45 8.36
N PHE A 165 19.87 6.23 7.39
CA PHE A 165 19.19 5.71 6.21
C PHE A 165 20.11 4.93 5.26
N GLU A 166 21.40 5.24 5.19
CA GLU A 166 22.37 4.50 4.35
C GLU A 166 22.55 3.07 4.90
N ARG A 167 22.52 2.92 6.22
CA ARG A 167 22.57 1.61 6.87
C ARG A 167 21.24 0.86 6.78
N LEU A 168 20.12 1.57 6.90
CA LEU A 168 18.77 0.96 6.86
C LEU A 168 18.36 0.54 5.46
N CYS A 169 18.68 1.37 4.47
CA CYS A 169 18.30 1.22 3.07
C CYS A 169 19.56 1.23 2.20
N PRO A 170 20.45 0.25 2.32
CA PRO A 170 21.69 0.24 1.57
C PRO A 170 21.41 0.28 0.08
N GLN A 171 22.20 1.09 -0.63
CA GLN A 171 22.17 1.11 -2.10
C GLN A 171 22.61 -0.26 -2.57
N GLY A 172 21.72 -0.95 -3.31
CA GLY A 172 21.84 -2.37 -3.59
C GLY A 172 23.20 -2.81 -4.12
N GLN A 173 23.84 -3.73 -3.40
CA GLN A 173 25.00 -4.46 -3.88
C GLN A 173 24.63 -5.44 -5.01
N HIS A 174 23.33 -5.61 -5.32
CA HIS A 174 22.81 -6.61 -6.25
C HIS A 174 21.97 -6.04 -7.40
N GLY A 175 22.03 -4.73 -7.67
CA GLY A 175 21.32 -4.15 -8.82
C GLY A 175 19.78 -3.99 -8.65
N ASP A 176 19.25 -4.32 -7.48
CA ASP A 176 17.81 -4.24 -7.21
C ASP A 176 17.43 -2.84 -6.76
N GLY A 177 17.39 -1.91 -7.72
CA GLY A 177 17.01 -0.51 -7.47
C GLY A 177 15.70 -0.39 -6.69
N LEU A 178 14.73 -1.27 -6.97
CA LEU A 178 13.41 -1.22 -6.34
C LEU A 178 13.47 -1.44 -4.83
N THR A 179 14.29 -2.36 -4.33
CA THR A 179 14.42 -2.63 -2.88
C THR A 179 14.87 -1.39 -2.13
N HIS A 180 15.83 -0.62 -2.67
CA HIS A 180 16.27 0.62 -2.05
C HIS A 180 15.14 1.68 -2.04
N TRP A 181 14.41 1.84 -3.16
CA TRP A 181 13.33 2.83 -3.25
C TRP A 181 12.15 2.47 -2.37
N GLN A 182 11.80 1.19 -2.28
CA GLN A 182 10.74 0.71 -1.38
C GLN A 182 11.15 0.84 0.09
N CYS A 183 12.42 0.61 0.40
CA CYS A 183 12.96 0.88 1.72
C CYS A 183 12.84 2.37 2.07
N ALA A 184 13.25 3.27 1.18
CA ALA A 184 13.09 4.72 1.39
C ALA A 184 11.61 5.11 1.58
N HIS A 185 10.70 4.50 0.81
CA HIS A 185 9.26 4.71 0.96
C HIS A 185 8.77 4.23 2.34
N GLY A 186 9.18 3.03 2.75
CA GLY A 186 8.86 2.49 4.08
C GLY A 186 9.43 3.32 5.22
N ALA A 187 10.64 3.88 5.05
CA ALA A 187 11.20 4.84 6.01
C ALA A 187 10.30 6.07 6.16
N GLY A 188 9.75 6.58 5.06
CA GLY A 188 8.79 7.68 5.07
C GLY A 188 7.55 7.38 5.93
N HIS A 189 6.98 6.16 5.84
CA HIS A 189 5.90 5.72 6.72
C HIS A 189 6.30 5.80 8.20
N GLY A 190 7.47 5.27 8.54
CA GLY A 190 7.95 5.26 9.92
C GLY A 190 8.25 6.65 10.49
N LEU A 191 8.75 7.57 9.66
CA LEU A 191 9.08 8.94 10.07
C LEU A 191 7.86 9.73 10.53
N VAL A 192 6.68 9.51 9.94
CA VAL A 192 5.42 10.15 10.39
C VAL A 192 5.12 9.77 11.85
N HIS A 193 5.35 8.51 12.20
CA HIS A 193 5.15 8.05 13.58
C HIS A 193 6.26 8.52 14.53
N HIS A 194 7.48 8.65 14.02
CA HIS A 194 8.63 9.08 14.83
C HIS A 194 8.54 10.57 15.18
N PHE A 195 8.21 11.44 14.21
CA PHE A 195 8.18 12.89 14.43
C PHE A 195 6.80 13.46 14.75
N SER A 196 5.71 12.77 14.44
CA SER A 196 4.31 13.26 14.53
C SER A 196 4.04 14.56 13.76
N ASP A 197 5.02 15.08 13.04
CA ASP A 197 4.98 16.30 12.23
C ASP A 197 5.50 16.05 10.82
N VAL A 198 4.69 16.40 9.82
CA VAL A 198 4.98 16.13 8.40
C VAL A 198 6.22 16.89 7.93
N GLN A 199 6.45 18.14 8.39
CA GLN A 199 7.59 18.93 7.95
C GLN A 199 8.90 18.38 8.50
N GLN A 200 8.90 17.90 9.75
CA GLN A 200 10.06 17.24 10.35
C GLN A 200 10.35 15.91 9.62
N ALA A 201 9.31 15.10 9.33
CA ALA A 201 9.46 13.87 8.56
C ALA A 201 10.03 14.13 7.15
N LEU A 202 9.52 15.14 6.44
CA LEU A 202 10.03 15.54 5.12
C LEU A 202 11.47 16.08 5.20
N THR A 203 11.81 16.77 6.28
CA THR A 203 13.20 17.23 6.53
C THR A 203 14.13 16.06 6.72
N ALA A 204 13.74 15.04 7.49
CA ALA A 204 14.51 13.82 7.66
C ALA A 204 14.69 13.05 6.33
N CYS A 205 13.70 13.07 5.42
CA CYS A 205 13.86 12.47 4.10
C CYS A 205 15.01 13.09 3.26
N LYS A 206 15.44 14.31 3.57
CA LYS A 206 16.58 14.96 2.87
C LYS A 206 17.92 14.31 3.16
N GLU A 207 18.02 13.55 4.25
CA GLU A 207 19.23 12.81 4.62
C GLU A 207 19.54 11.63 3.70
N PHE A 208 18.57 11.16 2.87
CA PHE A 208 18.90 10.23 1.80
C PHE A 208 19.88 10.88 0.82
N SER A 209 21.00 10.23 0.52
CA SER A 209 22.02 10.74 -0.40
C SER A 209 21.48 10.91 -1.83
N LEU A 210 20.68 9.95 -2.30
CA LEU A 210 20.11 9.96 -3.64
C LEU A 210 18.81 10.77 -3.72
N PRO A 211 18.67 11.67 -4.72
CA PRO A 211 17.45 12.45 -4.92
C PRO A 211 16.18 11.60 -5.06
N LEU A 212 16.30 10.42 -5.70
CA LEU A 212 15.20 9.50 -5.85
C LEU A 212 14.78 8.89 -4.50
N GLY A 213 15.75 8.56 -3.61
CA GLY A 213 15.48 8.11 -2.23
C GLY A 213 14.70 9.16 -1.43
N ARG A 214 15.12 10.43 -1.51
CA ARG A 214 14.40 11.58 -0.89
C ARG A 214 12.95 11.62 -1.35
N LYS A 215 12.75 11.47 -2.64
CA LYS A 215 11.40 11.47 -3.24
C LYS A 215 10.56 10.31 -2.74
N PHE A 216 11.05 9.08 -2.79
CA PHE A 216 10.29 7.91 -2.32
C PHE A 216 9.98 8.00 -0.82
N CYS A 217 10.91 8.51 -0.02
CA CYS A 217 10.68 8.78 1.40
C CYS A 217 9.53 9.80 1.57
N ALA A 218 9.53 10.92 0.85
CA ALA A 218 8.44 11.89 0.90
C ALA A 218 7.09 11.29 0.47
N LEU A 219 7.07 10.40 -0.54
CA LEU A 219 5.86 9.68 -0.93
C LEU A 219 5.32 8.80 0.21
N GLY A 220 6.21 8.12 0.96
CA GLY A 220 5.85 7.35 2.15
C GLY A 220 5.26 8.23 3.26
N VAL A 221 5.86 9.40 3.51
CA VAL A 221 5.33 10.39 4.46
C VAL A 221 3.91 10.82 4.09
N PHE A 222 3.64 11.16 2.83
CA PHE A 222 2.31 11.59 2.40
C PHE A 222 1.29 10.45 2.49
N MET A 223 1.69 9.24 2.11
CA MET A 223 0.82 8.07 2.19
C MET A 223 0.43 7.77 3.63
N GLU A 224 1.39 7.68 4.55
CA GLU A 224 1.12 7.37 5.96
C GLU A 224 0.29 8.47 6.61
N ARG A 225 0.62 9.74 6.36
CA ARG A 225 -0.16 10.85 6.92
C ARG A 225 -1.62 10.82 6.45
N SER A 226 -1.87 10.46 5.20
CA SER A 226 -3.24 10.31 4.71
C SER A 226 -3.99 9.18 5.43
N PHE A 227 -3.33 8.06 5.69
CA PHE A 227 -3.91 6.95 6.46
C PHE A 227 -4.14 7.31 7.93
N GLU A 228 -3.19 8.00 8.56
CA GLU A 228 -3.33 8.45 9.95
C GLU A 228 -4.54 9.36 10.12
N ILE A 229 -4.75 10.32 9.20
CA ILE A 229 -5.93 11.20 9.22
C ILE A 229 -7.22 10.37 9.21
N VAL A 230 -7.33 9.41 8.29
CA VAL A 230 -8.52 8.55 8.20
C VAL A 230 -8.73 7.71 9.46
N ARG A 231 -7.65 7.25 10.10
CA ARG A 231 -7.73 6.43 11.32
C ARG A 231 -8.09 7.23 12.57
N THR A 232 -7.66 8.49 12.66
CA THR A 232 -7.68 9.27 13.91
C THR A 232 -8.71 10.39 13.92
N GLN A 233 -9.24 10.78 12.77
CA GLN A 233 -10.15 11.90 12.63
C GLN A 233 -11.50 11.48 12.05
N SER A 234 -12.51 12.31 12.28
CA SER A 234 -13.79 12.21 11.58
C SER A 234 -13.73 12.99 10.25
N PRO A 235 -14.51 12.58 9.23
CA PRO A 235 -14.59 13.32 7.97
C PRO A 235 -14.94 14.79 8.21
N PRO A 236 -14.16 15.74 7.65
CA PRO A 236 -14.46 17.17 7.79
C PRO A 236 -15.69 17.57 6.95
N SER A 237 -16.33 18.65 7.34
CA SER A 237 -17.47 19.23 6.57
C SER A 237 -17.04 19.78 5.21
N ASP A 238 -15.83 20.37 5.11
CA ASP A 238 -15.21 20.73 3.83
C ASP A 238 -14.32 19.57 3.36
N PRO A 239 -14.68 18.83 2.29
CA PRO A 239 -13.86 17.72 1.80
C PRO A 239 -12.43 18.11 1.40
N ARG A 240 -12.18 19.39 1.09
CA ARG A 240 -10.87 19.92 0.70
C ARG A 240 -9.99 20.31 1.89
N HIS A 241 -10.51 20.20 3.11
CA HIS A 241 -9.81 20.67 4.33
C HIS A 241 -8.36 20.20 4.40
N HIS A 242 -8.12 18.91 4.18
CA HIS A 242 -6.79 18.33 4.31
C HIS A 242 -5.83 18.67 3.15
N LEU A 243 -6.35 19.09 1.99
CA LEU A 243 -5.50 19.51 0.86
C LEU A 243 -4.66 20.75 1.17
N LYS A 244 -5.06 21.55 2.17
CA LYS A 244 -4.32 22.73 2.60
C LYS A 244 -2.90 22.39 3.06
N LEU A 245 -2.68 21.19 3.62
CA LEU A 245 -1.34 20.74 4.00
C LEU A 245 -0.39 20.72 2.80
N CYS A 246 -0.86 20.29 1.63
CA CYS A 246 -0.02 20.23 0.43
C CYS A 246 0.46 21.60 -0.05
N ALA A 247 -0.24 22.68 0.29
CA ALA A 247 0.21 24.04 -0.02
C ALA A 247 1.41 24.48 0.85
N THR A 248 1.62 23.87 2.01
CA THR A 248 2.70 24.20 2.94
C THR A 248 4.00 23.44 2.67
N VAL A 249 3.97 22.38 1.85
CA VAL A 249 5.18 21.63 1.50
C VAL A 249 5.96 22.30 0.37
N GLU A 250 7.22 21.92 0.21
CA GLU A 250 8.09 22.46 -0.83
C GLU A 250 7.46 22.32 -2.23
N PRO A 251 7.59 23.31 -3.12
CA PRO A 251 6.89 23.35 -4.41
C PRO A 251 7.04 22.07 -5.23
N HIS A 252 8.26 21.49 -5.29
CA HIS A 252 8.53 20.28 -6.07
C HIS A 252 7.86 19.01 -5.51
N LEU A 253 7.39 19.01 -4.26
CA LEU A 253 6.67 17.91 -3.61
C LEU A 253 5.15 18.07 -3.64
N ARG A 254 4.62 19.24 -3.99
CA ARG A 254 3.17 19.51 -3.91
C ARG A 254 2.34 18.58 -4.77
N SER A 255 2.79 18.32 -6.00
CA SER A 255 2.11 17.41 -6.92
C SER A 255 2.00 16.00 -6.32
N ASP A 256 3.07 15.51 -5.69
CA ASP A 256 3.12 14.20 -5.04
C ASP A 256 2.25 14.18 -3.76
N CYS A 257 2.20 15.28 -3.00
CA CYS A 257 1.28 15.42 -1.87
C CYS A 257 -0.18 15.32 -2.31
N TYR A 258 -0.60 16.07 -3.33
CA TYR A 258 -1.96 16.03 -3.86
C TYR A 258 -2.32 14.64 -4.41
N TYR A 259 -1.36 13.91 -4.98
CA TYR A 259 -1.54 12.53 -5.42
C TYR A 259 -2.04 11.60 -4.30
N TYR A 260 -1.53 11.75 -3.08
CA TYR A 260 -2.00 10.96 -1.93
C TYR A 260 -3.22 11.56 -1.25
N PHE A 261 -3.27 12.87 -1.07
CA PHE A 261 -4.28 13.55 -0.26
C PHE A 261 -5.63 13.66 -0.92
N ILE A 262 -5.75 13.48 -2.24
CA ILE A 262 -7.04 13.46 -2.91
C ILE A 262 -7.93 12.29 -2.44
N SER A 263 -7.34 11.22 -1.93
CA SER A 263 -8.11 10.13 -1.30
C SER A 263 -8.87 10.58 -0.05
N LEU A 264 -8.40 11.62 0.64
CA LEU A 264 -9.09 12.22 1.79
C LEU A 264 -10.34 12.99 1.36
N VAL A 265 -10.33 13.57 0.15
CA VAL A 265 -11.56 14.17 -0.44
C VAL A 265 -12.57 13.07 -0.73
N SER A 266 -12.14 11.95 -1.28
CA SER A 266 -13.01 10.77 -1.50
C SER A 266 -13.61 10.28 -0.17
N TRP A 267 -12.78 10.14 0.86
CA TRP A 267 -13.23 9.74 2.20
C TRP A 267 -14.25 10.71 2.79
N ALA A 268 -13.97 12.02 2.78
CA ALA A 268 -14.84 13.05 3.33
C ALA A 268 -16.15 13.20 2.55
N SER A 269 -16.12 12.95 1.23
CA SER A 269 -17.29 13.03 0.34
C SER A 269 -17.98 11.69 0.09
N ARG A 270 -17.65 10.64 0.87
CA ARG A 270 -18.21 9.29 0.77
C ARG A 270 -18.08 8.66 -0.63
N GLY A 271 -16.89 8.81 -1.23
CA GLY A 271 -16.56 8.24 -2.52
C GLY A 271 -17.00 9.06 -3.74
N SER A 272 -17.39 10.32 -3.56
CA SER A 272 -17.86 11.18 -4.66
C SER A 272 -16.73 11.48 -5.65
N VAL A 273 -16.82 10.92 -6.84
CA VAL A 273 -15.89 11.20 -7.96
C VAL A 273 -15.97 12.67 -8.40
N PRO A 274 -17.16 13.30 -8.56
CA PRO A 274 -17.25 14.73 -8.87
C PRO A 274 -16.56 15.62 -7.85
N ALA A 275 -16.69 15.35 -6.54
CA ALA A 275 -16.03 16.13 -5.50
C ALA A 275 -14.49 16.07 -5.59
N MET A 276 -13.92 14.94 -5.99
CA MET A 276 -12.47 14.83 -6.22
C MET A 276 -12.04 15.69 -7.40
N PHE A 277 -12.76 15.68 -8.51
CA PHE A 277 -12.44 16.54 -9.67
C PHE A 277 -12.57 18.02 -9.32
N GLU A 278 -13.65 18.43 -8.65
CA GLU A 278 -13.82 19.82 -8.19
C GLU A 278 -12.66 20.28 -7.30
N ALA A 279 -12.20 19.41 -6.40
CA ALA A 279 -11.06 19.69 -5.53
C ALA A 279 -9.77 19.88 -6.33
N CYS A 280 -9.50 19.06 -7.35
CA CYS A 280 -8.33 19.20 -8.22
C CYS A 280 -8.41 20.47 -9.09
N GLU A 281 -9.59 20.85 -9.56
CA GLU A 281 -9.76 22.05 -10.38
C GLU A 281 -9.48 23.36 -9.64
N ALA A 282 -9.60 23.37 -8.31
CA ALA A 282 -9.27 24.52 -7.47
C ALA A 282 -7.74 24.70 -7.28
N LEU A 283 -6.91 23.78 -7.77
CA LEU A 283 -5.45 23.84 -7.66
C LEU A 283 -4.81 24.62 -8.81
N SER A 284 -3.49 24.91 -8.69
CA SER A 284 -2.69 25.45 -9.78
C SER A 284 -2.50 24.40 -10.89
N ASP A 285 -2.38 24.84 -12.14
CA ASP A 285 -2.21 23.96 -13.30
C ASP A 285 -0.97 23.04 -13.17
N GLU A 286 0.06 23.52 -12.48
CA GLU A 286 1.28 22.74 -12.21
C GLU A 286 1.00 21.50 -11.32
N THR A 287 0.05 21.57 -10.41
CA THR A 287 -0.25 20.50 -9.44
C THR A 287 -1.43 19.61 -9.83
N LYS A 288 -2.29 20.09 -10.77
CA LYS A 288 -3.44 19.32 -11.26
C LYS A 288 -3.08 17.94 -11.80
N PRO A 289 -2.01 17.74 -12.61
CA PRO A 289 -1.67 16.40 -13.10
C PRO A 289 -1.46 15.38 -11.97
N GLY A 290 -0.76 15.75 -10.88
CA GLY A 290 -0.58 14.89 -9.71
C GLY A 290 -1.90 14.59 -8.99
N CYS A 291 -2.75 15.59 -8.82
CA CYS A 291 -4.08 15.42 -8.24
C CYS A 291 -4.95 14.46 -9.05
N TYR A 292 -5.01 14.62 -10.38
CA TYR A 292 -5.75 13.72 -11.28
C TYR A 292 -5.19 12.30 -11.27
N ARG A 293 -3.87 12.11 -11.23
CA ARG A 293 -3.25 10.79 -11.01
C ARG A 293 -3.69 10.18 -9.68
N GLY A 294 -3.78 11.00 -8.63
CA GLY A 294 -4.30 10.58 -7.33
C GLY A 294 -5.76 10.14 -7.37
N ILE A 295 -6.61 10.79 -8.20
CA ILE A 295 -7.98 10.31 -8.46
C ILE A 295 -7.91 8.90 -9.04
N GLY A 296 -7.13 8.68 -10.10
CA GLY A 296 -6.97 7.36 -10.72
C GLY A 296 -6.56 6.29 -9.71
N ARG A 297 -5.58 6.59 -8.85
CA ARG A 297 -5.18 5.72 -7.73
C ARG A 297 -6.35 5.42 -6.80
N THR A 298 -7.12 6.42 -6.43
CA THR A 298 -8.25 6.29 -5.50
C THR A 298 -9.39 5.45 -6.10
N LEU A 299 -9.62 5.57 -7.42
CA LEU A 299 -10.61 4.78 -8.14
C LEU A 299 -10.29 3.28 -8.17
N LEU A 300 -9.02 2.88 -7.96
CA LEU A 300 -8.67 1.46 -7.95
C LEU A 300 -9.49 0.66 -6.94
N ALA A 301 -9.70 1.20 -5.73
CA ALA A 301 -10.48 0.54 -4.71
C ALA A 301 -11.94 0.27 -5.10
N GLN A 302 -12.50 1.12 -5.99
CA GLN A 302 -13.89 1.04 -6.44
C GLN A 302 -14.08 0.23 -7.73
N TYR A 303 -13.05 0.20 -8.60
CA TYR A 303 -13.16 -0.27 -9.98
C TYR A 303 -12.15 -1.35 -10.36
N VAL A 304 -11.43 -1.94 -9.41
CA VAL A 304 -10.39 -2.94 -9.70
C VAL A 304 -10.88 -4.14 -10.52
N ASP A 305 -12.12 -4.52 -10.39
CA ASP A 305 -12.76 -5.62 -11.16
C ASP A 305 -13.72 -5.10 -12.24
N ARG A 306 -13.82 -3.76 -12.41
CA ARG A 306 -14.66 -3.06 -13.39
C ARG A 306 -13.86 -2.00 -14.14
N GLU A 307 -12.65 -2.32 -14.56
CA GLU A 307 -11.67 -1.39 -15.14
C GLU A 307 -12.19 -0.58 -16.33
N GLY A 308 -13.15 -1.14 -17.10
CA GLY A 308 -13.79 -0.44 -18.21
C GLY A 308 -14.56 0.82 -17.80
N GLU A 309 -15.03 0.89 -16.55
CA GLU A 309 -15.79 2.02 -16.02
C GLU A 309 -14.87 3.20 -15.62
N VAL A 310 -13.56 2.95 -15.43
CA VAL A 310 -12.58 4.00 -15.08
C VAL A 310 -12.38 4.98 -16.23
N ILE A 311 -12.43 4.51 -17.48
CA ILE A 311 -12.22 5.37 -18.64
C ILE A 311 -13.28 6.49 -18.71
N PRO A 312 -14.59 6.22 -18.65
CA PRO A 312 -15.59 7.27 -18.61
C PRO A 312 -15.55 8.06 -17.29
N ALA A 313 -15.24 7.43 -16.15
CA ALA A 313 -15.11 8.13 -14.87
C ALA A 313 -14.03 9.22 -14.93
N CYS A 314 -12.83 8.92 -15.45
CA CYS A 314 -11.75 9.92 -15.61
C CYS A 314 -12.13 11.04 -16.62
N ARG A 315 -12.98 10.75 -17.61
CA ARG A 315 -13.45 11.76 -18.58
C ARG A 315 -14.48 12.73 -18.01
N SER A 316 -15.06 12.44 -16.85
CA SER A 316 -15.99 13.36 -16.19
C SER A 316 -15.33 14.62 -15.61
N GLY A 317 -13.99 14.61 -15.46
CA GLY A 317 -13.20 15.79 -15.18
C GLY A 317 -12.79 16.56 -16.44
N LYS A 318 -11.83 17.49 -16.34
CA LYS A 318 -11.31 18.21 -17.51
C LYS A 318 -10.57 17.27 -18.46
N ALA A 319 -10.94 17.33 -19.74
CA ALA A 319 -10.42 16.45 -20.79
C ALA A 319 -8.89 16.44 -20.89
N VAL A 320 -8.24 17.61 -20.66
CA VAL A 320 -6.77 17.75 -20.74
C VAL A 320 -6.04 16.92 -19.68
N TYR A 321 -6.67 16.65 -18.52
CA TYR A 321 -6.08 15.86 -17.43
C TYR A 321 -6.64 14.43 -17.35
N ALA A 322 -7.56 14.03 -18.24
CA ALA A 322 -8.13 12.67 -18.23
C ALA A 322 -7.04 11.59 -18.34
N ALA A 323 -6.00 11.87 -19.14
CA ALA A 323 -4.86 10.95 -19.27
C ALA A 323 -4.15 10.73 -17.93
N ASP A 324 -3.94 11.77 -17.12
CA ASP A 324 -3.28 11.63 -15.82
C ASP A 324 -4.08 10.75 -14.87
N CYS A 325 -5.42 10.85 -14.88
CA CYS A 325 -6.29 9.96 -14.12
C CYS A 325 -6.13 8.50 -14.58
N TRP A 326 -6.15 8.22 -15.89
CA TRP A 326 -5.95 6.86 -16.42
C TRP A 326 -4.58 6.30 -16.04
N LEU A 327 -3.53 7.12 -16.11
CA LEU A 327 -2.17 6.72 -15.77
C LEU A 327 -2.06 6.38 -14.28
N GLY A 328 -2.67 7.19 -13.41
CA GLY A 328 -2.73 6.90 -11.98
C GLY A 328 -3.42 5.58 -11.68
N PHE A 329 -4.52 5.26 -12.38
CA PHE A 329 -5.17 3.97 -12.24
C PHE A 329 -4.29 2.82 -12.76
N ALA A 330 -3.74 2.93 -13.96
CA ALA A 330 -2.94 1.90 -14.59
C ALA A 330 -1.71 1.49 -13.78
N SER A 331 -0.97 2.49 -13.26
CA SER A 331 0.23 2.26 -12.45
C SER A 331 -0.10 1.54 -11.14
N ASN A 332 -1.19 1.93 -10.48
CA ASN A 332 -1.62 1.28 -9.24
C ASN A 332 -2.24 -0.10 -9.49
N LEU A 333 -2.94 -0.28 -10.62
CA LEU A 333 -3.43 -1.60 -11.06
C LEU A 333 -2.25 -2.56 -11.33
N ALA A 334 -1.20 -2.09 -12.00
CA ALA A 334 0.00 -2.87 -12.25
C ALA A 334 0.72 -3.27 -10.95
N THR A 335 0.74 -2.39 -9.97
CA THR A 335 1.31 -2.68 -8.64
C THR A 335 0.48 -3.70 -7.88
N ALA A 336 -0.86 -3.56 -7.91
CA ALA A 336 -1.77 -4.39 -7.13
C ALA A 336 -2.07 -5.75 -7.79
N ARG A 337 -2.08 -5.82 -9.13
CA ARG A 337 -2.55 -6.98 -9.92
C ARG A 337 -1.56 -7.47 -10.98
N GLY A 338 -0.36 -6.91 -11.00
CA GLY A 338 0.69 -7.27 -11.94
C GLY A 338 0.69 -6.43 -13.22
N LEU A 339 1.87 -6.38 -13.86
CA LEU A 339 2.13 -5.59 -15.06
C LEU A 339 1.20 -5.95 -16.22
N ASP A 340 0.83 -7.23 -16.37
CA ASP A 340 -0.07 -7.69 -17.45
C ASP A 340 -1.43 -6.97 -17.38
N ARG A 341 -2.00 -6.79 -16.19
CA ARG A 341 -3.26 -6.06 -15.99
C ARG A 341 -3.07 -4.58 -16.31
N GLY A 342 -1.96 -3.97 -15.87
CA GLY A 342 -1.62 -2.60 -16.21
C GLY A 342 -1.54 -2.38 -17.73
N PHE A 343 -0.78 -3.18 -18.46
CA PHE A 343 -0.68 -3.09 -19.92
C PHE A 343 -2.00 -3.37 -20.63
N THR A 344 -2.78 -4.34 -20.16
CA THR A 344 -4.13 -4.63 -20.70
C THR A 344 -5.05 -3.42 -20.56
N PHE A 345 -4.96 -2.70 -19.45
CA PHE A 345 -5.71 -1.45 -19.27
C PHE A 345 -5.19 -0.35 -20.20
N CYS A 346 -3.85 -0.14 -20.30
CA CYS A 346 -3.23 0.82 -21.22
C CYS A 346 -3.69 0.61 -22.65
N ALA A 347 -3.83 -0.65 -23.10
CA ALA A 347 -4.26 -0.99 -24.46
C ALA A 347 -5.66 -0.49 -24.82
N LYS A 348 -6.50 -0.17 -23.83
CA LYS A 348 -7.86 0.37 -24.03
C LYS A 348 -7.89 1.91 -24.17
N LEU A 349 -6.75 2.58 -23.94
CA LEU A 349 -6.65 4.03 -23.96
C LEU A 349 -6.45 4.57 -25.38
N PRO A 350 -6.80 5.85 -25.66
CA PRO A 350 -6.40 6.55 -26.87
C PRO A 350 -4.87 6.48 -27.08
N GLU A 351 -4.42 6.53 -28.32
CA GLU A 351 -3.01 6.28 -28.70
C GLU A 351 -2.01 7.10 -27.89
N GLU A 352 -2.21 8.42 -27.77
CA GLU A 352 -1.32 9.30 -27.00
C GLU A 352 -1.24 8.90 -25.52
N ALA A 353 -2.40 8.66 -24.90
CA ALA A 353 -2.47 8.22 -23.51
C ALA A 353 -1.87 6.81 -23.32
N ARG A 354 -1.99 5.93 -24.32
CA ARG A 354 -1.38 4.59 -24.34
C ARG A 354 0.15 4.67 -24.38
N ILE A 355 0.72 5.60 -25.17
CA ILE A 355 2.16 5.84 -25.18
C ILE A 355 2.65 6.29 -23.80
N ARG A 356 1.97 7.28 -23.18
CA ARG A 356 2.29 7.75 -21.84
C ARG A 356 2.16 6.62 -20.80
N CYS A 357 1.10 5.83 -20.87
CA CYS A 357 0.86 4.69 -19.99
C CYS A 357 2.00 3.66 -20.08
N SER A 358 2.44 3.34 -21.31
CA SER A 358 3.56 2.42 -21.52
C SER A 358 4.87 2.97 -20.93
N LYS A 359 5.12 4.27 -21.03
CA LYS A 359 6.26 4.93 -20.39
C LYS A 359 6.19 4.82 -18.86
N ASP A 360 5.03 5.09 -18.26
CA ASP A 360 4.85 5.00 -16.81
C ASP A 360 5.10 3.58 -16.28
N LEU A 361 4.58 2.57 -16.96
CA LEU A 361 4.86 1.18 -16.61
C LEU A 361 6.34 0.81 -16.87
N GLY A 362 6.97 1.39 -17.89
CA GLY A 362 8.41 1.27 -18.14
C GLY A 362 9.26 1.84 -16.99
N VAL A 363 8.84 2.96 -16.36
CA VAL A 363 9.46 3.47 -15.12
C VAL A 363 9.36 2.43 -14.01
N ALA A 364 8.18 1.88 -13.76
CA ALA A 364 7.98 0.85 -12.73
C ALA A 364 8.84 -0.40 -12.97
N ILE A 365 8.96 -0.81 -14.24
CA ILE A 365 9.81 -1.94 -14.65
C ILE A 365 11.29 -1.65 -14.36
N ARG A 366 11.80 -0.48 -14.75
CA ARG A 366 13.20 -0.09 -14.52
C ARG A 366 13.54 0.14 -13.05
N LEU A 367 12.59 0.55 -12.24
CA LEU A 367 12.77 0.62 -10.79
C LEU A 367 12.91 -0.77 -10.18
N ARG A 368 12.31 -1.79 -10.79
CA ARG A 368 12.30 -3.16 -10.30
C ARG A 368 13.49 -3.99 -10.80
N TRP A 369 13.91 -3.78 -12.05
CA TRP A 369 14.98 -4.56 -12.67
C TRP A 369 16.03 -3.66 -13.32
N ALA A 370 17.30 -3.99 -13.06
CA ALA A 370 18.43 -3.35 -13.75
C ALA A 370 18.80 -4.09 -15.05
N ASP A 371 18.39 -5.34 -15.19
CA ASP A 371 18.72 -6.19 -16.35
C ASP A 371 17.95 -5.76 -17.59
N SER A 372 18.67 -5.41 -18.65
CA SER A 372 18.12 -4.87 -19.88
C SER A 372 17.26 -5.89 -20.65
N ASP A 373 17.60 -7.17 -20.60
CA ASP A 373 16.89 -8.21 -21.34
C ASP A 373 15.54 -8.49 -20.66
N ARG A 374 15.56 -8.50 -19.31
CA ARG A 374 14.33 -8.60 -18.51
C ARG A 374 13.42 -7.38 -18.70
N ILE A 375 13.98 -6.17 -18.68
CA ILE A 375 13.23 -4.94 -18.98
C ILE A 375 12.58 -5.04 -20.37
N ALA A 376 13.35 -5.43 -21.38
CA ALA A 376 12.83 -5.59 -22.73
C ALA A 376 11.72 -6.65 -22.81
N ALA A 377 11.90 -7.80 -22.14
CA ALA A 377 10.90 -8.87 -22.08
C ALA A 377 9.58 -8.41 -21.42
N GLU A 378 9.66 -7.70 -20.30
CA GLU A 378 8.47 -7.14 -19.64
C GLU A 378 7.77 -6.08 -20.50
N CYS A 379 8.54 -5.21 -21.16
CA CYS A 379 7.99 -4.19 -22.05
C CYS A 379 7.30 -4.76 -23.30
N GLN A 380 7.61 -6.00 -23.75
CA GLN A 380 6.88 -6.66 -24.86
C GLN A 380 5.37 -6.78 -24.57
N LYS A 381 4.98 -6.84 -23.32
CA LYS A 381 3.57 -6.87 -22.88
C LYS A 381 2.76 -5.63 -23.27
N ALA A 382 3.42 -4.51 -23.59
CA ALA A 382 2.77 -3.29 -24.07
C ALA A 382 2.07 -3.49 -25.44
N GLY A 383 2.53 -4.46 -26.23
CA GLY A 383 1.97 -4.83 -27.53
C GLY A 383 2.10 -3.71 -28.58
N GLY A 384 2.74 -4.02 -29.70
CA GLY A 384 3.03 -3.05 -30.77
C GLY A 384 4.34 -2.28 -30.56
N SER A 385 5.12 -2.15 -31.63
CA SER A 385 6.51 -1.63 -31.59
C SER A 385 6.65 -0.22 -31.00
N LEU A 386 5.65 0.64 -31.20
CA LEU A 386 5.64 2.01 -30.66
C LEU A 386 5.56 2.02 -29.14
N TYR A 387 4.67 1.21 -28.55
CA TYR A 387 4.43 1.15 -27.11
C TYR A 387 5.56 0.41 -26.39
N VAL A 388 6.11 -0.65 -27.02
CA VAL A 388 7.29 -1.36 -26.53
C VAL A 388 8.48 -0.41 -26.44
N ARG A 389 8.77 0.36 -27.51
CA ARG A 389 9.83 1.37 -27.47
C ARG A 389 9.57 2.43 -26.40
N ALA A 390 8.34 2.96 -26.30
CA ALA A 390 7.99 3.92 -25.28
C ALA A 390 8.25 3.41 -23.85
N CYS A 391 8.03 2.11 -23.61
CA CYS A 391 8.33 1.46 -22.32
C CYS A 391 9.85 1.29 -22.11
N ILE A 392 10.61 0.86 -23.14
CA ILE A 392 12.05 0.60 -23.03
C ILE A 392 12.86 1.90 -22.92
N ASP A 393 12.51 2.94 -23.67
CA ASP A 393 13.33 4.16 -23.79
C ASP A 393 13.22 5.12 -22.60
N VAL A 394 12.47 4.74 -21.54
CA VAL A 394 12.35 5.55 -20.34
C VAL A 394 13.70 5.72 -19.64
N LYS A 395 14.04 6.95 -19.28
CA LYS A 395 15.20 7.27 -18.43
C LYS A 395 14.70 7.58 -17.03
N LEU A 396 15.31 6.97 -16.02
CA LEU A 396 15.09 7.38 -14.63
C LEU A 396 15.89 8.67 -14.41
N SER A 397 15.23 9.82 -14.43
CA SER A 397 15.85 11.09 -14.09
C SER A 397 15.52 11.49 -12.65
N ALA A 398 16.53 11.89 -11.89
CA ALA A 398 16.38 12.28 -10.49
C ALA A 398 15.54 13.56 -10.30
N GLY A 399 15.34 14.35 -11.36
CA GLY A 399 14.60 15.61 -11.34
C GLY A 399 13.19 15.55 -11.91
N GLU A 400 12.85 14.50 -12.67
CA GLU A 400 11.48 14.35 -13.14
C GLU A 400 10.61 13.68 -12.10
N PRO A 401 9.38 14.16 -11.89
CA PRO A 401 8.42 13.39 -11.09
C PRO A 401 8.27 12.03 -11.75
N ILE A 402 8.48 10.95 -10.98
CA ILE A 402 8.22 9.56 -11.40
C ILE A 402 6.78 9.43 -11.94
N LEU A 403 5.96 10.44 -11.65
CA LEU A 403 4.56 10.59 -12.03
C LEU A 403 4.33 11.66 -13.12
N ARG A 404 5.38 12.29 -13.67
CA ARG A 404 5.27 13.21 -14.83
C ARG A 404 5.97 12.59 -16.04
N SER A 405 5.17 12.13 -16.98
CA SER A 405 5.61 12.15 -18.39
C SER A 405 5.40 13.57 -18.95
N PRO A 406 6.30 14.08 -19.79
CA PRO A 406 6.11 15.35 -20.46
C PRO A 406 4.83 15.38 -21.27
#